data_a0d70d7a9e7db94f513a683fa30a796a
#
_entry.id   a0d70d7a9e7db94f513a683fa30a796a
#
_cell.length_a   1.000
_cell.length_b   1.000
_cell.length_c   1.000
_cell.angle_alpha   90.00
_cell.angle_beta   90.00
_cell.angle_gamma   90.00
#
_symmetry.space_group_name_H-M   'P 1'
#
loop_
_entity.id
_entity.type
_entity.pdbx_description
1 polymer ?
#
loop_
_entity_poly.entity_id
_entity_poly.type
_entity_poly.pdbx_seq_one_letter_code
_entity_poly.pdbx_strand_id
1 'polypeptide(L)'
;STHGIPVTIKSPSDDEIVAKQSAYIKRTFNLMESALWSSNFKDDSIGYRSKLDVESFLRHFIVGELAGNTDTYWSTYMYKERDQVPFHVGPVWDFDLAMDNDSRIYPVNNRADWVYNSGGSAANGMRAFVNRVFQDTYASNRLRQIWGDMRRCGILSDESLLAYVDSMARELDASQRLNFIRWPILNERVHQNPVAYGSYEQEVNVLRDYFPARLDWMDNYLGYGEDKVYTDSVFYISSPADLIEFSHAVNSGANKSEGYLTQDIDMTGYSDYFSPIGNSTYPFMGVFDGRGHSLSNYVIRGANNCGIFGMVSGGAK
;
A
#
# COMPACT_ATOMS: atom_id res chain seq x y z
N SER A 1 7.19 23.84 -7.41
CA SER A 1 7.27 23.64 -5.96
C SER A 1 8.34 24.49 -5.34
N THR A 2 8.25 24.77 -4.04
CA THR A 2 9.23 25.57 -3.27
C THR A 2 10.48 24.76 -2.89
N HIS A 3 10.45 23.44 -3.00
CA HIS A 3 11.55 22.55 -2.68
C HIS A 3 12.11 21.80 -3.90
N GLY A 4 11.93 22.37 -5.09
CA GLY A 4 12.57 21.87 -6.32
C GLY A 4 11.91 20.66 -6.96
N ILE A 5 10.73 20.22 -6.49
CA ILE A 5 9.98 19.17 -7.14
C ILE A 5 9.26 19.75 -8.36
N PRO A 6 9.51 19.27 -9.58
CA PRO A 6 8.77 19.71 -10.75
C PRO A 6 7.31 19.24 -10.63
N VAL A 7 6.37 20.18 -10.73
CA VAL A 7 4.93 19.89 -10.63
C VAL A 7 4.22 20.52 -11.83
N THR A 8 3.44 19.70 -12.51
CA THR A 8 2.57 20.11 -13.61
C THR A 8 1.11 19.94 -13.21
N ILE A 9 0.29 20.95 -13.45
CA ILE A 9 -1.16 20.84 -13.26
C ILE A 9 -1.73 20.08 -14.47
N LYS A 10 -2.37 18.94 -14.23
CA LYS A 10 -2.97 18.11 -15.28
C LYS A 10 -4.48 18.29 -15.40
N SER A 11 -5.13 18.69 -14.30
CA SER A 11 -6.56 18.98 -14.27
C SER A 11 -6.82 20.17 -13.33
N PRO A 12 -7.56 21.21 -13.77
CA PRO A 12 -8.03 21.41 -15.15
C PRO A 12 -6.89 21.47 -16.18
N SER A 13 -7.19 21.18 -17.45
CA SER A 13 -6.22 21.24 -18.55
C SER A 13 -5.74 22.66 -18.83
N ASP A 14 -4.62 22.79 -19.55
CA ASP A 14 -4.01 24.11 -19.80
C ASP A 14 -4.92 25.09 -20.55
N ASP A 15 -5.84 24.58 -21.36
CA ASP A 15 -6.84 25.34 -22.12
C ASP A 15 -8.11 25.68 -21.31
N GLU A 16 -8.34 24.99 -20.20
CA GLU A 16 -9.52 25.18 -19.33
C GLU A 16 -9.20 25.95 -18.04
N ILE A 17 -7.94 25.89 -17.57
CA ILE A 17 -7.56 26.45 -16.29
C ILE A 17 -7.52 27.98 -16.30
N VAL A 18 -8.21 28.59 -15.35
CA VAL A 18 -8.14 30.04 -15.16
C VAL A 18 -7.10 30.44 -14.12
N ALA A 19 -6.59 31.67 -14.20
CA ALA A 19 -5.52 32.16 -13.32
C ALA A 19 -5.83 31.97 -11.82
N LYS A 20 -7.10 32.16 -11.40
CA LYS A 20 -7.53 31.97 -10.02
C LYS A 20 -7.43 30.53 -9.56
N GLN A 21 -7.76 29.55 -10.43
CA GLN A 21 -7.62 28.12 -10.13
C GLN A 21 -6.15 27.72 -10.03
N SER A 22 -5.33 28.16 -11.00
CA SER A 22 -3.89 27.90 -10.97
C SER A 22 -3.24 28.47 -9.69
N ALA A 23 -3.59 29.69 -9.30
CA ALA A 23 -3.09 30.29 -8.08
C ALA A 23 -3.53 29.53 -6.81
N TYR A 24 -4.77 29.05 -6.78
CA TYR A 24 -5.29 28.22 -5.68
C TYR A 24 -4.53 26.89 -5.58
N ILE A 25 -4.37 26.17 -6.68
CA ILE A 25 -3.68 24.87 -6.71
C ILE A 25 -2.22 25.03 -6.26
N LYS A 26 -1.50 26.02 -6.83
CA LYS A 26 -0.12 26.33 -6.45
C LYS A 26 0.01 26.67 -4.96
N ARG A 27 -0.90 27.49 -4.43
CA ARG A 27 -0.89 27.87 -3.02
C ARG A 27 -1.13 26.66 -2.11
N THR A 28 -2.12 25.82 -2.41
CA THR A 28 -2.46 24.66 -1.57
C THR A 28 -1.36 23.60 -1.60
N PHE A 29 -0.75 23.35 -2.76
CA PHE A 29 0.39 22.45 -2.88
C PHE A 29 1.61 22.99 -2.08
N ASN A 30 1.93 24.27 -2.22
CA ASN A 30 3.03 24.87 -1.47
C ASN A 30 2.79 24.86 0.05
N LEU A 31 1.53 24.96 0.50
CA LEU A 31 1.19 24.81 1.93
C LEU A 31 1.42 23.39 2.44
N MET A 32 1.07 22.36 1.65
CA MET A 32 1.36 20.97 1.98
C MET A 32 2.87 20.74 2.07
N GLU A 33 3.61 21.21 1.06
CA GLU A 33 5.05 21.09 0.99
C GLU A 33 5.72 21.82 2.16
N SER A 34 5.30 23.05 2.46
CA SER A 34 5.81 23.82 3.60
C SER A 34 5.53 23.15 4.94
N ALA A 35 4.38 22.50 5.10
CA ALA A 35 4.06 21.74 6.30
C ALA A 35 4.99 20.52 6.45
N LEU A 36 5.27 19.80 5.36
CA LEU A 36 6.19 18.66 5.36
C LEU A 36 7.64 19.07 5.73
N TRP A 37 8.11 20.22 5.26
CA TRP A 37 9.48 20.67 5.50
C TRP A 37 9.63 21.55 6.75
N SER A 38 8.54 21.81 7.49
CA SER A 38 8.60 22.59 8.72
C SER A 38 9.29 21.81 9.87
N SER A 39 9.69 22.55 10.91
CA SER A 39 10.16 21.93 12.16
C SER A 39 9.08 21.13 12.87
N ASN A 40 7.81 21.52 12.69
CA ASN A 40 6.63 20.89 13.30
C ASN A 40 5.93 19.90 12.35
N PHE A 41 6.66 19.32 11.39
CA PHE A 41 6.05 18.47 10.37
C PHE A 41 5.30 17.26 10.91
N LYS A 42 5.65 16.76 12.09
CA LYS A 42 4.99 15.62 12.76
C LYS A 42 3.73 15.99 13.56
N ASP A 43 3.40 17.26 13.66
CA ASP A 43 2.20 17.70 14.37
C ASP A 43 0.94 17.36 13.58
N ASP A 44 -0.06 16.78 14.25
CA ASP A 44 -1.29 16.32 13.61
C ASP A 44 -2.13 17.44 13.01
N SER A 45 -2.06 18.65 13.61
CA SER A 45 -2.91 19.77 13.25
C SER A 45 -2.29 20.68 12.21
N ILE A 46 -0.98 20.91 12.28
CA ILE A 46 -0.25 21.89 11.41
C ILE A 46 0.81 21.24 10.54
N GLY A 47 1.21 20.01 10.84
CA GLY A 47 2.18 19.23 10.06
C GLY A 47 1.59 18.66 8.78
N TYR A 48 2.39 17.87 8.06
CA TYR A 48 2.05 17.33 6.76
C TYR A 48 0.82 16.41 6.78
N ARG A 49 0.59 15.67 7.88
CA ARG A 49 -0.57 14.78 8.04
C ARG A 49 -1.92 15.52 7.96
N SER A 50 -1.94 16.81 8.27
CA SER A 50 -3.12 17.65 8.08
C SER A 50 -3.34 18.11 6.62
N LYS A 51 -2.40 17.82 5.70
CA LYS A 51 -2.40 18.32 4.31
C LYS A 51 -2.22 17.21 3.27
N LEU A 52 -1.68 16.08 3.65
CA LEU A 52 -1.45 14.89 2.84
C LEU A 52 -2.21 13.72 3.44
N ASP A 53 -2.98 13.02 2.64
CA ASP A 53 -3.53 11.72 3.04
C ASP A 53 -2.41 10.69 3.06
N VAL A 54 -1.94 10.39 4.27
CA VAL A 54 -0.82 9.47 4.48
C VAL A 54 -1.18 8.05 4.05
N GLU A 55 -2.45 7.62 4.21
CA GLU A 55 -2.88 6.29 3.77
C GLU A 55 -2.73 6.12 2.26
N SER A 56 -3.21 7.08 1.48
CA SER A 56 -3.05 7.03 0.02
C SER A 56 -1.59 7.06 -0.40
N PHE A 57 -0.75 7.87 0.27
CA PHE A 57 0.69 7.89 0.03
C PHE A 57 1.34 6.53 0.31
N LEU A 58 1.06 5.93 1.45
CA LEU A 58 1.67 4.65 1.84
C LEU A 58 1.20 3.49 0.94
N ARG A 59 -0.07 3.47 0.54
CA ARG A 59 -0.59 2.47 -0.39
C ARG A 59 0.02 2.62 -1.78
N HIS A 60 0.13 3.85 -2.28
CA HIS A 60 0.82 4.14 -3.54
C HIS A 60 2.29 3.72 -3.48
N PHE A 61 2.98 4.00 -2.37
CA PHE A 61 4.34 3.57 -2.11
C PHE A 61 4.47 2.04 -2.17
N ILE A 62 3.59 1.30 -1.46
CA ILE A 62 3.62 -0.17 -1.47
C ILE A 62 3.46 -0.72 -2.89
N VAL A 63 2.51 -0.21 -3.67
CA VAL A 63 2.27 -0.69 -5.04
C VAL A 63 3.46 -0.41 -5.94
N GLY A 64 4.03 0.80 -5.89
CA GLY A 64 5.19 1.17 -6.68
C GLY A 64 6.43 0.36 -6.33
N GLU A 65 6.67 0.15 -5.04
CA GLU A 65 7.82 -0.61 -4.54
C GLU A 65 7.67 -2.11 -4.79
N LEU A 66 6.47 -2.67 -4.60
CA LEU A 66 6.21 -4.08 -4.88
C LEU A 66 6.39 -4.39 -6.36
N ALA A 67 5.86 -3.53 -7.23
CA ALA A 67 6.02 -3.70 -8.67
C ALA A 67 7.43 -3.33 -9.19
N GLY A 68 8.26 -2.67 -8.39
CA GLY A 68 9.56 -2.20 -8.85
C GLY A 68 9.46 -1.11 -9.92
N ASN A 69 8.44 -0.27 -9.86
CA ASN A 69 8.19 0.76 -10.87
C ASN A 69 8.93 2.05 -10.53
N THR A 70 10.02 2.34 -11.27
CA THR A 70 10.80 3.59 -11.13
C THR A 70 9.98 4.83 -11.42
N ASP A 71 9.06 4.76 -12.36
CA ASP A 71 8.26 5.91 -12.77
C ASP A 71 7.21 6.30 -11.72
N THR A 72 6.95 5.45 -10.74
CA THR A 72 6.18 5.80 -9.53
C THR A 72 6.70 7.08 -8.86
N TYR A 73 8.01 7.33 -8.89
CA TYR A 73 8.64 8.51 -8.27
C TYR A 73 9.02 9.60 -9.29
N TRP A 74 8.87 9.31 -10.57
CA TRP A 74 9.09 10.26 -11.65
C TRP A 74 7.80 10.92 -12.10
N SER A 75 6.74 10.15 -12.23
CA SER A 75 5.43 10.56 -12.77
C SER A 75 4.30 10.33 -11.76
N THR A 76 4.49 10.78 -10.52
CA THR A 76 3.51 10.63 -9.45
C THR A 76 2.33 11.56 -9.67
N TYR A 77 1.12 11.02 -9.71
CA TYR A 77 -0.11 11.82 -9.64
C TYR A 77 -0.49 12.10 -8.20
N MET A 78 -0.94 13.32 -7.96
CA MET A 78 -1.64 13.72 -6.75
C MET A 78 -2.92 14.45 -7.13
N TYR A 79 -3.96 14.23 -6.39
CA TYR A 79 -5.21 14.95 -6.58
C TYR A 79 -5.75 15.50 -5.27
N LYS A 80 -6.59 16.48 -5.37
CA LYS A 80 -7.26 17.10 -4.25
C LYS A 80 -8.64 17.57 -4.72
N GLU A 81 -9.65 17.18 -3.99
CA GLU A 81 -10.99 17.71 -4.23
C GLU A 81 -11.06 19.19 -3.85
N ARG A 82 -11.93 19.91 -4.55
CA ARG A 82 -12.20 21.29 -4.22
C ARG A 82 -12.75 21.37 -2.79
N ASP A 83 -12.19 22.33 -2.02
CA ASP A 83 -12.59 22.62 -0.64
C ASP A 83 -12.32 21.49 0.39
N GLN A 84 -11.80 20.33 -0.02
CA GLN A 84 -11.23 19.34 0.88
C GLN A 84 -9.79 19.71 1.25
N VAL A 85 -9.28 19.17 2.37
CA VAL A 85 -7.97 19.59 2.85
C VAL A 85 -6.83 18.73 2.34
N PRO A 86 -6.83 17.39 2.43
CA PRO A 86 -5.65 16.62 2.09
C PRO A 86 -5.48 16.47 0.58
N PHE A 87 -4.20 16.42 0.17
CA PHE A 87 -3.83 15.84 -1.10
C PHE A 87 -3.81 14.32 -0.97
N HIS A 88 -4.35 13.63 -1.96
CA HIS A 88 -4.26 12.19 -2.11
C HIS A 88 -3.21 11.84 -3.17
N VAL A 89 -2.50 10.75 -2.98
CA VAL A 89 -1.52 10.24 -3.95
C VAL A 89 -2.17 9.13 -4.77
N GLY A 90 -2.04 9.22 -6.07
CA GLY A 90 -2.67 8.32 -7.04
C GLY A 90 -3.35 9.08 -8.17
N PRO A 91 -3.93 8.34 -9.14
CA PRO A 91 -3.95 6.89 -9.26
C PRO A 91 -2.57 6.29 -9.59
N VAL A 92 -2.42 4.97 -9.41
CA VAL A 92 -1.28 4.23 -9.96
C VAL A 92 -1.49 4.06 -11.47
N TRP A 93 -0.40 4.12 -12.25
CA TRP A 93 -0.48 4.04 -13.71
C TRP A 93 0.88 3.69 -14.30
N ASP A 94 0.89 3.20 -15.53
CA ASP A 94 2.08 3.02 -16.36
C ASP A 94 3.10 2.02 -15.77
N PHE A 95 2.70 0.76 -15.70
CA PHE A 95 3.49 -0.32 -15.10
C PHE A 95 4.13 -1.25 -16.13
N ASP A 96 4.32 -0.80 -17.37
CA ASP A 96 5.00 -1.55 -18.42
C ASP A 96 6.51 -1.69 -18.18
N LEU A 97 7.14 -0.68 -17.56
CA LEU A 97 8.53 -0.70 -17.12
C LEU A 97 8.63 -1.03 -15.62
N ALA A 98 8.09 -2.17 -15.23
CA ALA A 98 8.06 -2.65 -13.86
C ALA A 98 8.48 -4.14 -13.80
N MET A 99 8.59 -4.71 -12.61
CA MET A 99 8.81 -6.14 -12.38
C MET A 99 10.05 -6.66 -13.12
N ASP A 100 11.20 -6.01 -12.94
CA ASP A 100 12.47 -6.28 -13.62
C ASP A 100 12.48 -5.98 -15.14
N ASN A 101 11.47 -5.27 -15.66
CA ASN A 101 11.42 -4.90 -17.07
C ASN A 101 11.97 -3.49 -17.36
N ASP A 102 12.85 -2.97 -16.50
CA ASP A 102 13.45 -1.64 -16.62
C ASP A 102 14.97 -1.70 -16.52
N SER A 103 15.68 -1.44 -17.62
CA SER A 103 17.14 -1.45 -17.65
C SER A 103 17.80 -0.39 -16.76
N ARG A 104 17.06 0.60 -16.30
CA ARG A 104 17.57 1.65 -15.38
C ARG A 104 17.92 1.10 -13.99
N ILE A 105 17.27 0.00 -13.57
CA ILE A 105 17.42 -0.58 -12.25
C ILE A 105 17.60 -2.11 -12.24
N TYR A 106 17.54 -2.76 -13.43
CA TYR A 106 17.77 -4.19 -13.58
C TYR A 106 19.26 -4.55 -13.33
N PRO A 107 19.61 -5.75 -12.80
CA PRO A 107 18.69 -6.87 -12.52
C PRO A 107 18.28 -6.99 -11.06
N VAL A 108 18.99 -6.38 -10.13
CA VAL A 108 18.90 -6.76 -8.71
C VAL A 108 18.23 -5.68 -7.86
N ASN A 109 18.34 -4.44 -8.29
CA ASN A 109 17.92 -3.30 -7.48
C ASN A 109 16.43 -3.34 -7.13
N ASN A 110 15.60 -3.88 -8.01
CA ASN A 110 14.18 -4.06 -7.75
C ASN A 110 13.88 -5.06 -6.63
N ARG A 111 14.80 -5.99 -6.39
CA ARG A 111 14.64 -7.06 -5.41
C ARG A 111 15.38 -6.79 -4.10
N ALA A 112 16.47 -6.03 -4.16
CA ALA A 112 17.42 -5.85 -3.05
C ALA A 112 17.39 -4.48 -2.38
N ASP A 113 16.67 -3.51 -2.92
CA ASP A 113 16.56 -2.16 -2.34
C ASP A 113 15.19 -1.54 -2.69
N TRP A 114 14.89 -0.44 -2.03
CA TRP A 114 13.76 0.41 -2.38
C TRP A 114 14.02 1.10 -3.73
N VAL A 115 13.01 1.05 -4.58
CA VAL A 115 13.09 1.65 -5.92
C VAL A 115 13.35 3.15 -5.85
N TYR A 116 12.76 3.84 -4.88
CA TYR A 116 12.98 5.28 -4.69
C TYR A 116 14.44 5.64 -4.34
N ASN A 117 15.23 4.69 -3.84
CA ASN A 117 16.66 4.86 -3.57
C ASN A 117 17.54 4.59 -4.79
N SER A 118 17.14 3.66 -5.66
CA SER A 118 17.96 3.18 -6.78
C SER A 118 17.94 4.11 -7.99
N GLY A 119 16.94 4.93 -8.12
CA GLY A 119 16.75 5.77 -9.31
C GLY A 119 17.82 6.82 -9.49
N GLY A 120 18.21 7.06 -10.75
CA GLY A 120 19.04 8.19 -11.17
C GLY A 120 18.43 9.55 -10.81
N SER A 121 18.96 10.61 -11.40
CA SER A 121 18.57 12.00 -11.11
C SER A 121 17.07 12.31 -11.19
N ALA A 122 16.33 11.50 -11.90
CA ALA A 122 14.91 11.63 -12.11
C ALA A 122 14.07 11.60 -10.82
N ALA A 123 14.35 10.67 -9.93
CA ALA A 123 13.60 10.50 -8.68
C ALA A 123 14.04 11.44 -7.55
N ASN A 124 15.06 12.30 -7.76
CA ASN A 124 15.68 13.06 -6.66
C ASN A 124 14.70 13.92 -5.86
N GLY A 125 13.74 14.58 -6.51
CA GLY A 125 12.74 15.39 -5.83
C GLY A 125 11.81 14.55 -4.97
N MET A 126 11.27 13.47 -5.52
CA MET A 126 10.39 12.56 -4.78
C MET A 126 11.14 11.74 -3.73
N ARG A 127 12.41 11.38 -3.96
CA ARG A 127 13.26 10.76 -2.94
C ARG A 127 13.34 11.59 -1.68
N ALA A 128 13.60 12.90 -1.82
CA ALA A 128 13.64 13.80 -0.67
C ALA A 128 12.29 13.86 0.06
N PHE A 129 11.18 13.89 -0.70
CA PHE A 129 9.82 13.86 -0.16
C PHE A 129 9.55 12.57 0.62
N VAL A 130 9.82 11.42 0.03
CA VAL A 130 9.65 10.09 0.65
C VAL A 130 10.49 9.98 1.92
N ASN A 131 11.78 10.33 1.84
CA ASN A 131 12.66 10.33 3.01
C ASN A 131 12.15 11.24 4.13
N ARG A 132 11.58 12.38 3.77
CA ARG A 132 11.03 13.30 4.78
C ARG A 132 9.80 12.75 5.47
N VAL A 133 8.90 12.11 4.72
CA VAL A 133 7.72 11.44 5.29
C VAL A 133 8.16 10.32 6.24
N PHE A 134 9.14 9.50 5.86
CA PHE A 134 9.62 8.40 6.71
C PHE A 134 10.52 8.82 7.89
N GLN A 135 10.89 10.09 8.02
CA GLN A 135 11.40 10.64 9.28
C GLN A 135 10.31 10.73 10.36
N ASP A 136 9.04 10.59 9.98
CA ASP A 136 7.95 10.43 10.93
C ASP A 136 7.74 8.93 11.24
N THR A 137 7.92 8.56 12.50
CA THR A 137 7.73 7.20 12.99
C THR A 137 6.28 6.72 12.80
N TYR A 138 5.30 7.64 12.81
CA TYR A 138 3.93 7.31 12.47
C TYR A 138 3.83 6.69 11.07
N ALA A 139 4.39 7.35 10.06
CA ALA A 139 4.34 6.85 8.69
C ALA A 139 5.04 5.49 8.54
N SER A 140 6.22 5.32 9.15
CA SER A 140 6.97 4.07 9.11
C SER A 140 6.24 2.92 9.79
N ASN A 141 5.63 3.17 10.95
CA ASN A 141 4.86 2.17 11.66
C ASN A 141 3.58 1.82 10.90
N ARG A 142 2.91 2.84 10.34
CA ARG A 142 1.70 2.62 9.55
C ARG A 142 1.98 1.84 8.27
N LEU A 143 3.12 2.08 7.61
CA LEU A 143 3.56 1.27 6.47
C LEU A 143 3.69 -0.21 6.84
N ARG A 144 4.34 -0.51 7.97
CA ARG A 144 4.48 -1.90 8.46
C ARG A 144 3.12 -2.55 8.76
N GLN A 145 2.19 -1.78 9.34
CA GLN A 145 0.84 -2.27 9.60
C GLN A 145 0.12 -2.60 8.30
N ILE A 146 0.05 -1.66 7.34
CA ILE A 146 -0.61 -1.88 6.05
C ILE A 146 0.00 -3.10 5.35
N TRP A 147 1.32 -3.20 5.30
CA TRP A 147 2.01 -4.35 4.71
C TRP A 147 1.61 -5.65 5.39
N GLY A 148 1.74 -5.71 6.71
CA GLY A 148 1.38 -6.88 7.51
C GLY A 148 -0.08 -7.30 7.31
N ASP A 149 -1.02 -6.33 7.25
CA ASP A 149 -2.43 -6.61 7.00
C ASP A 149 -2.64 -7.24 5.62
N MET A 150 -2.02 -6.69 4.59
CA MET A 150 -2.10 -7.21 3.22
C MET A 150 -1.50 -8.60 3.07
N ARG A 151 -0.42 -8.90 3.78
CA ARG A 151 0.20 -10.23 3.83
C ARG A 151 -0.70 -11.23 4.59
N ARG A 152 -1.20 -10.86 5.75
CA ARG A 152 -2.05 -11.71 6.59
C ARG A 152 -3.38 -12.07 5.96
N CYS A 153 -4.02 -11.12 5.28
CA CYS A 153 -5.28 -11.38 4.59
C CYS A 153 -5.11 -12.17 3.27
N GLY A 154 -3.89 -12.46 2.86
CA GLY A 154 -3.57 -13.25 1.69
C GLY A 154 -3.63 -12.50 0.35
N ILE A 155 -4.01 -11.22 0.33
CA ILE A 155 -4.03 -10.43 -0.92
C ILE A 155 -2.64 -10.36 -1.54
N LEU A 156 -1.63 -10.12 -0.72
CA LEU A 156 -0.23 -10.12 -1.15
C LEU A 156 0.47 -11.44 -0.76
N SER A 157 -0.20 -12.59 -0.84
CA SER A 157 0.46 -13.88 -0.74
C SER A 157 1.10 -14.29 -2.06
N ASP A 158 2.14 -15.12 -2.00
CA ASP A 158 2.75 -15.73 -3.19
C ASP A 158 1.68 -16.44 -4.02
N GLU A 159 0.83 -17.24 -3.36
CA GLU A 159 -0.25 -17.98 -4.02
C GLU A 159 -1.21 -17.05 -4.76
N SER A 160 -1.67 -15.97 -4.12
CA SER A 160 -2.62 -15.04 -4.74
C SER A 160 -2.02 -14.30 -5.93
N LEU A 161 -0.79 -13.80 -5.79
CA LEU A 161 -0.14 -13.09 -6.88
C LEU A 161 0.20 -14.00 -8.05
N LEU A 162 0.72 -15.21 -7.79
CA LEU A 162 1.02 -16.16 -8.84
C LEU A 162 -0.25 -16.65 -9.54
N ALA A 163 -1.33 -16.92 -8.79
CA ALA A 163 -2.61 -17.27 -9.38
C ALA A 163 -3.17 -16.14 -10.28
N TYR A 164 -2.97 -14.88 -9.87
CA TYR A 164 -3.38 -13.73 -10.67
C TYR A 164 -2.53 -13.62 -11.96
N VAL A 165 -1.21 -13.75 -11.88
CA VAL A 165 -0.31 -13.78 -13.04
C VAL A 165 -0.74 -14.88 -14.01
N ASP A 166 -0.97 -16.09 -13.53
CA ASP A 166 -1.39 -17.22 -14.35
C ASP A 166 -2.77 -17.01 -14.99
N SER A 167 -3.69 -16.38 -14.25
CA SER A 167 -5.00 -16.05 -14.80
C SER A 167 -4.91 -15.05 -15.94
N MET A 168 -4.13 -13.99 -15.76
CA MET A 168 -3.92 -12.97 -16.81
C MET A 168 -3.16 -13.53 -18.00
N ALA A 169 -2.16 -14.36 -17.77
CA ALA A 169 -1.41 -15.01 -18.85
C ALA A 169 -2.33 -15.91 -19.73
N ARG A 170 -3.25 -16.63 -19.11
CA ARG A 170 -4.26 -17.42 -19.86
C ARG A 170 -5.27 -16.55 -20.59
N GLU A 171 -5.75 -15.49 -19.95
CA GLU A 171 -6.68 -14.54 -20.58
C GLU A 171 -6.09 -13.90 -21.84
N LEU A 172 -4.80 -13.57 -21.80
CA LEU A 172 -4.08 -12.93 -22.87
C LEU A 172 -3.58 -13.90 -23.95
N ASP A 173 -3.66 -15.23 -23.77
CA ASP A 173 -2.99 -16.19 -24.65
C ASP A 173 -3.37 -16.05 -26.14
N ALA A 174 -4.63 -15.87 -26.46
CA ALA A 174 -5.06 -15.70 -27.84
C ALA A 174 -4.61 -14.35 -28.43
N SER A 175 -4.73 -13.29 -27.66
CA SER A 175 -4.38 -11.92 -28.10
C SER A 175 -2.88 -11.72 -28.23
N GLN A 176 -2.06 -12.29 -27.32
CA GLN A 176 -0.60 -12.20 -27.41
C GLN A 176 -0.06 -12.89 -28.67
N ARG A 177 -0.63 -14.03 -29.09
CA ARG A 177 -0.23 -14.70 -30.34
C ARG A 177 -0.43 -13.79 -31.56
N LEU A 178 -1.59 -13.13 -31.64
CA LEU A 178 -1.88 -12.16 -32.70
C LEU A 178 -0.96 -10.94 -32.63
N ASN A 179 -0.70 -10.45 -31.42
CA ASN A 179 0.20 -9.33 -31.18
C ASN A 179 1.60 -9.62 -31.69
N PHE A 180 2.18 -10.77 -31.36
CA PHE A 180 3.55 -11.12 -31.75
C PHE A 180 3.70 -11.65 -33.19
N ILE A 181 2.58 -11.99 -33.85
CA ILE A 181 2.56 -12.11 -35.33
C ILE A 181 2.68 -10.71 -35.95
N ARG A 182 1.99 -9.73 -35.43
CA ARG A 182 2.01 -8.34 -35.93
C ARG A 182 3.34 -7.65 -35.65
N TRP A 183 3.86 -7.82 -34.43
CA TRP A 183 5.10 -7.23 -33.94
C TRP A 183 5.99 -8.33 -33.35
N PRO A 184 6.91 -8.92 -34.15
CA PRO A 184 7.73 -10.08 -33.75
C PRO A 184 8.91 -9.65 -32.88
N ILE A 185 8.65 -9.02 -31.74
CA ILE A 185 9.64 -8.38 -30.84
C ILE A 185 10.09 -9.27 -29.68
N LEU A 186 9.58 -10.48 -29.52
CA LEU A 186 9.94 -11.35 -28.38
C LEU A 186 11.42 -11.67 -28.26
N ASN A 187 12.16 -11.64 -29.42
CA ASN A 187 13.60 -11.85 -29.47
C ASN A 187 14.40 -10.53 -29.55
N GLU A 188 13.74 -9.39 -29.36
CA GLU A 188 14.36 -8.09 -29.52
C GLU A 188 14.19 -7.26 -28.25
N ARG A 189 15.26 -6.59 -27.84
CA ARG A 189 15.19 -5.58 -26.79
C ARG A 189 14.55 -4.32 -27.36
N VAL A 190 13.39 -3.95 -26.84
CA VAL A 190 12.70 -2.72 -27.23
C VAL A 190 12.73 -1.72 -26.08
N HIS A 191 12.84 -0.44 -26.43
CA HIS A 191 12.89 0.68 -25.48
C HIS A 191 13.89 0.43 -24.35
N GLN A 192 13.44 0.36 -23.13
CA GLN A 192 14.26 0.19 -21.91
C GLN A 192 14.24 -1.25 -21.38
N ASN A 193 13.71 -2.22 -22.13
CA ASN A 193 13.74 -3.61 -21.69
C ASN A 193 15.19 -4.07 -21.48
N PRO A 194 15.54 -4.66 -20.34
CA PRO A 194 16.90 -5.12 -20.08
C PRO A 194 17.24 -6.38 -20.87
N VAL A 195 16.29 -7.30 -21.03
CA VAL A 195 16.44 -8.61 -21.65
C VAL A 195 15.26 -8.87 -22.58
N ALA A 196 15.48 -9.62 -23.66
CA ALA A 196 14.43 -10.24 -24.47
C ALA A 196 14.49 -11.74 -24.20
N TYR A 197 13.44 -12.30 -23.58
CA TYR A 197 13.43 -13.69 -23.14
C TYR A 197 13.02 -14.70 -24.22
N GLY A 198 12.63 -14.22 -25.39
CA GLY A 198 12.44 -15.06 -26.59
C GLY A 198 11.05 -15.69 -26.74
N SER A 199 10.26 -15.75 -25.71
CA SER A 199 8.88 -16.26 -25.77
C SER A 199 7.97 -15.62 -24.72
N TYR A 200 6.66 -15.57 -25.00
CA TYR A 200 5.66 -15.10 -24.07
C TYR A 200 5.68 -15.85 -22.73
N GLU A 201 5.86 -17.17 -22.77
CA GLU A 201 5.95 -17.99 -21.58
C GLU A 201 7.14 -17.60 -20.70
N GLN A 202 8.29 -17.33 -21.30
CA GLN A 202 9.47 -16.90 -20.56
C GLN A 202 9.30 -15.50 -19.96
N GLU A 203 8.64 -14.58 -20.67
CA GLU A 203 8.28 -13.27 -20.12
C GLU A 203 7.34 -13.40 -18.90
N VAL A 204 6.35 -14.31 -18.97
CA VAL A 204 5.47 -14.61 -17.82
C VAL A 204 6.24 -15.24 -16.66
N ASN A 205 7.23 -16.11 -16.94
CA ASN A 205 8.05 -16.72 -15.90
C ASN A 205 8.88 -15.70 -15.13
N VAL A 206 9.29 -14.59 -15.75
CA VAL A 206 9.95 -13.49 -15.05
C VAL A 206 9.06 -12.93 -13.94
N LEU A 207 7.76 -12.77 -14.18
CA LEU A 207 6.81 -12.32 -13.17
C LEU A 207 6.64 -13.33 -12.03
N ARG A 208 6.63 -14.63 -12.36
CA ARG A 208 6.53 -15.72 -11.38
C ARG A 208 7.75 -15.77 -10.46
N ASP A 209 8.93 -15.46 -10.98
CA ASP A 209 10.15 -15.40 -10.18
C ASP A 209 10.27 -14.08 -9.39
N TYR A 210 9.80 -12.99 -9.99
CA TYR A 210 9.90 -11.65 -9.41
C TYR A 210 9.11 -11.50 -8.12
N PHE A 211 7.80 -11.83 -8.15
CA PHE A 211 6.91 -11.54 -7.02
C PHE A 211 7.32 -12.25 -5.72
N PRO A 212 7.60 -13.56 -5.68
CA PRO A 212 8.03 -14.20 -4.45
C PRO A 212 9.32 -13.60 -3.89
N ALA A 213 10.31 -13.34 -4.74
CA ALA A 213 11.56 -12.73 -4.32
C ALA A 213 11.39 -11.31 -3.77
N ARG A 214 10.51 -10.51 -4.38
CA ARG A 214 10.22 -9.15 -3.92
C ARG A 214 9.41 -9.13 -2.63
N LEU A 215 8.43 -10.01 -2.50
CA LEU A 215 7.66 -10.19 -1.27
C LEU A 215 8.57 -10.58 -0.10
N ASP A 216 9.44 -11.58 -0.29
CA ASP A 216 10.39 -12.01 0.73
C ASP A 216 11.32 -10.88 1.18
N TRP A 217 11.84 -10.10 0.24
CA TRP A 217 12.68 -8.95 0.57
C TRP A 217 11.91 -7.88 1.35
N MET A 218 10.67 -7.55 0.92
CA MET A 218 9.84 -6.56 1.62
C MET A 218 9.40 -7.06 3.00
N ASP A 219 9.09 -8.34 3.15
CA ASP A 219 8.78 -8.96 4.43
C ASP A 219 9.94 -8.80 5.41
N ASN A 220 11.15 -9.15 4.98
CA ASN A 220 12.36 -9.01 5.80
C ASN A 220 12.63 -7.54 6.17
N TYR A 221 12.48 -6.62 5.22
CA TYR A 221 12.74 -5.20 5.47
C TYR A 221 11.69 -4.56 6.39
N LEU A 222 10.44 -4.94 6.26
CA LEU A 222 9.32 -4.40 7.05
C LEU A 222 9.08 -5.18 8.35
N GLY A 223 9.84 -6.26 8.57
CA GLY A 223 9.74 -7.10 9.77
C GLY A 223 8.46 -7.94 9.79
N TYR A 224 7.95 -8.33 8.63
CA TYR A 224 6.84 -9.29 8.54
C TYR A 224 7.42 -10.71 8.58
N GLY A 225 6.79 -11.61 9.35
CA GLY A 225 7.29 -12.99 9.49
C GLY A 225 8.32 -13.15 10.63
N GLU A 226 8.83 -12.09 11.24
CA GLU A 226 9.32 -12.20 12.60
C GLU A 226 8.11 -12.58 13.45
N ASP A 227 8.16 -13.76 14.07
CA ASP A 227 7.10 -14.25 14.95
C ASP A 227 6.80 -13.18 16.01
N LYS A 228 5.82 -12.32 15.70
CA LYS A 228 5.32 -11.36 16.66
C LYS A 228 4.60 -12.21 17.71
N VAL A 229 5.31 -12.55 18.76
CA VAL A 229 4.70 -13.23 19.89
C VAL A 229 3.75 -12.22 20.52
N TYR A 230 2.48 -12.34 20.16
CA TYR A 230 1.46 -11.55 20.80
C TYR A 230 1.30 -12.05 22.24
N THR A 231 1.45 -11.13 23.16
CA THR A 231 1.11 -11.36 24.58
C THR A 231 -0.17 -10.60 24.91
N ASP A 232 -0.93 -11.11 25.86
CA ASP A 232 -2.13 -10.44 26.34
C ASP A 232 -1.82 -8.98 26.69
N SER A 233 -2.56 -8.05 26.13
CA SER A 233 -2.33 -6.61 26.25
C SER A 233 -3.62 -5.81 26.08
N VAL A 234 -3.57 -4.52 26.36
CA VAL A 234 -4.69 -3.61 26.20
C VAL A 234 -4.59 -2.87 24.88
N PHE A 235 -5.66 -2.94 24.09
CA PHE A 235 -5.79 -2.27 22.79
C PHE A 235 -6.80 -1.14 22.88
N TYR A 236 -6.41 0.07 22.50
CA TYR A 236 -7.31 1.19 22.27
C TYR A 236 -7.60 1.31 20.79
N ILE A 237 -8.80 0.91 20.39
CA ILE A 237 -9.22 0.72 19.00
C ILE A 237 -9.86 2.02 18.52
N SER A 238 -9.17 2.72 17.62
CA SER A 238 -9.59 4.00 17.04
C SER A 238 -9.73 3.95 15.53
N SER A 239 -9.45 2.81 14.91
CA SER A 239 -9.50 2.65 13.46
C SER A 239 -9.83 1.20 13.07
N PRO A 240 -10.27 0.96 11.81
CA PRO A 240 -10.40 -0.41 11.29
C PRO A 240 -9.11 -1.23 11.42
N ALA A 241 -7.96 -0.61 11.24
CA ALA A 241 -6.67 -1.28 11.36
C ALA A 241 -6.39 -1.74 12.79
N ASP A 242 -6.72 -0.94 13.80
CA ASP A 242 -6.56 -1.33 15.21
C ASP A 242 -7.48 -2.51 15.56
N LEU A 243 -8.70 -2.53 15.00
CA LEU A 243 -9.63 -3.65 15.21
C LEU A 243 -9.11 -4.95 14.56
N ILE A 244 -8.55 -4.84 13.36
CA ILE A 244 -7.92 -5.96 12.65
C ILE A 244 -6.70 -6.46 13.43
N GLU A 245 -5.85 -5.57 13.93
CA GLU A 245 -4.67 -5.93 14.74
C GLU A 245 -5.10 -6.62 16.05
N PHE A 246 -6.13 -6.11 16.72
CA PHE A 246 -6.70 -6.76 17.91
C PHE A 246 -7.20 -8.18 17.61
N SER A 247 -8.00 -8.33 16.54
CA SER A 247 -8.47 -9.65 16.11
C SER A 247 -7.32 -10.59 15.80
N HIS A 248 -6.30 -10.08 15.12
CA HIS A 248 -5.11 -10.87 14.78
C HIS A 248 -4.32 -11.31 16.02
N ALA A 249 -4.09 -10.40 16.96
CA ALA A 249 -3.42 -10.71 18.23
C ALA A 249 -4.15 -11.82 19.00
N VAL A 250 -5.47 -11.71 19.14
CA VAL A 250 -6.31 -12.72 19.78
C VAL A 250 -6.20 -14.07 19.07
N ASN A 251 -6.31 -14.06 17.73
CA ASN A 251 -6.26 -15.26 16.89
C ASN A 251 -4.89 -15.92 16.82
N SER A 252 -3.84 -15.23 17.29
CA SER A 252 -2.44 -15.68 17.33
C SER A 252 -1.95 -15.99 18.75
N GLY A 253 -2.83 -16.06 19.75
CA GLY A 253 -2.50 -16.54 21.09
C GLY A 253 -2.70 -15.53 22.23
N ALA A 254 -2.79 -14.23 21.95
CA ALA A 254 -3.10 -13.21 22.96
C ALA A 254 -4.62 -13.14 23.26
N ASN A 255 -5.22 -14.28 23.56
CA ASN A 255 -6.67 -14.42 23.58
C ASN A 255 -7.35 -13.92 24.87
N LYS A 256 -6.58 -13.40 25.82
CA LYS A 256 -7.08 -12.70 27.02
C LYS A 256 -6.84 -11.19 26.96
N SER A 257 -6.44 -10.68 25.79
CA SER A 257 -6.28 -9.24 25.58
C SER A 257 -7.58 -8.46 25.80
N GLU A 258 -7.44 -7.18 26.13
CA GLU A 258 -8.57 -6.27 26.31
C GLU A 258 -8.65 -5.30 25.15
N GLY A 259 -9.82 -5.15 24.53
CA GLY A 259 -10.09 -4.21 23.44
C GLY A 259 -11.11 -3.16 23.86
N TYR A 260 -10.79 -1.90 23.67
CA TYR A 260 -11.65 -0.78 24.00
C TYR A 260 -11.84 0.14 22.81
N LEU A 261 -13.06 0.27 22.29
CA LEU A 261 -13.33 1.27 21.26
C LEU A 261 -13.16 2.68 21.83
N THR A 262 -12.54 3.56 21.07
CA THR A 262 -12.33 4.97 21.43
C THR A 262 -13.07 5.94 20.52
N GLN A 263 -13.63 5.42 19.40
CA GLN A 263 -14.51 6.13 18.47
C GLN A 263 -15.33 5.12 17.65
N ASP A 264 -16.28 5.62 16.89
CA ASP A 264 -17.01 4.81 15.90
C ASP A 264 -16.07 4.32 14.82
N ILE A 265 -16.19 3.05 14.43
CA ILE A 265 -15.35 2.39 13.43
C ILE A 265 -16.17 2.08 12.19
N ASP A 266 -15.81 2.68 11.07
CA ASP A 266 -16.38 2.37 9.75
C ASP A 266 -15.44 1.40 9.00
N MET A 267 -15.93 0.17 8.78
CA MET A 267 -15.18 -0.91 8.13
C MET A 267 -15.25 -0.85 6.59
N THR A 268 -15.75 0.23 5.99
CA THR A 268 -15.79 0.38 4.53
C THR A 268 -14.39 0.17 3.92
N GLY A 269 -14.29 -0.81 3.02
CA GLY A 269 -13.03 -1.19 2.38
C GLY A 269 -12.07 -2.04 3.24
N TYR A 270 -12.44 -2.36 4.48
CA TYR A 270 -11.63 -3.17 5.40
C TYR A 270 -12.26 -4.51 5.76
N SER A 271 -13.50 -4.75 5.36
CA SER A 271 -14.24 -5.97 5.74
C SER A 271 -13.56 -7.27 5.29
N ASP A 272 -12.90 -7.26 4.14
CA ASP A 272 -12.23 -8.45 3.61
C ASP A 272 -10.93 -8.78 4.38
N TYR A 273 -10.45 -7.87 5.21
CA TYR A 273 -9.25 -8.02 6.03
C TYR A 273 -9.55 -8.39 7.48
N PHE A 274 -10.81 -8.31 7.88
CA PHE A 274 -11.23 -8.60 9.24
C PHE A 274 -11.58 -10.09 9.40
N SER A 275 -10.86 -10.77 10.27
CA SER A 275 -11.22 -12.10 10.75
C SER A 275 -12.01 -12.00 12.05
N PRO A 276 -13.03 -12.84 12.28
CA PRO A 276 -13.73 -12.86 13.55
C PRO A 276 -12.79 -13.04 14.74
N ILE A 277 -13.05 -12.32 15.81
CA ILE A 277 -12.22 -12.32 17.03
C ILE A 277 -12.40 -13.67 17.73
N GLY A 278 -11.30 -14.39 17.93
CA GLY A 278 -11.27 -15.73 18.52
C GLY A 278 -11.56 -16.84 17.50
N ASN A 279 -10.75 -17.88 17.53
CA ASN A 279 -10.86 -19.06 16.68
C ASN A 279 -10.85 -20.36 17.49
N SER A 280 -10.91 -21.52 16.84
CA SER A 280 -10.94 -22.83 17.52
C SER A 280 -9.68 -23.15 18.33
N THR A 281 -8.54 -22.60 17.94
CA THR A 281 -7.27 -22.76 18.63
C THR A 281 -7.12 -21.79 19.80
N TYR A 282 -7.56 -20.56 19.58
CA TYR A 282 -7.49 -19.45 20.53
C TYR A 282 -8.86 -18.77 20.70
N PRO A 283 -9.82 -19.40 21.41
CA PRO A 283 -11.10 -18.75 21.72
C PRO A 283 -10.87 -17.49 22.52
N PHE A 284 -11.63 -16.44 22.22
CA PHE A 284 -11.52 -15.18 22.95
C PHE A 284 -11.95 -15.33 24.41
N MET A 285 -11.13 -14.87 25.33
CA MET A 285 -11.31 -14.96 26.78
C MET A 285 -11.08 -13.62 27.49
N GLY A 286 -10.85 -12.55 26.73
CA GLY A 286 -10.53 -11.22 27.24
C GLY A 286 -11.75 -10.35 27.48
N VAL A 287 -11.54 -9.03 27.39
CA VAL A 287 -12.58 -8.01 27.48
C VAL A 287 -12.70 -7.27 26.16
N PHE A 288 -13.93 -7.07 25.67
CA PHE A 288 -14.18 -6.18 24.54
C PHE A 288 -15.31 -5.22 24.90
N ASP A 289 -14.94 -3.95 25.10
CA ASP A 289 -15.86 -2.90 25.50
C ASP A 289 -16.00 -1.84 24.39
N GLY A 290 -17.18 -1.76 23.82
CA GLY A 290 -17.52 -0.78 22.78
C GLY A 290 -17.63 0.65 23.29
N ARG A 291 -17.72 0.88 24.61
CA ARG A 291 -17.81 2.22 25.23
C ARG A 291 -18.87 3.13 24.64
N GLY A 292 -19.94 2.54 24.09
CA GLY A 292 -21.00 3.28 23.40
C GLY A 292 -20.70 3.64 21.94
N HIS A 293 -19.57 3.23 21.41
CA HIS A 293 -19.23 3.39 19.99
C HIS A 293 -19.78 2.25 19.13
N SER A 294 -19.90 2.50 17.84
CA SER A 294 -20.46 1.59 16.86
C SER A 294 -19.40 1.03 15.91
N LEU A 295 -19.67 -0.19 15.41
CA LEU A 295 -18.98 -0.78 14.25
C LEU A 295 -19.97 -0.81 13.10
N SER A 296 -19.60 -0.29 11.93
CA SER A 296 -20.47 -0.19 10.77
C SER A 296 -19.77 -0.71 9.50
N ASN A 297 -20.58 -1.01 8.49
CA ASN A 297 -20.14 -1.38 7.14
C ASN A 297 -19.16 -2.57 7.11
N TYR A 298 -19.28 -3.51 8.04
CA TYR A 298 -18.52 -4.75 8.01
C TYR A 298 -19.29 -5.88 7.34
N VAL A 299 -18.58 -6.69 6.57
CA VAL A 299 -19.11 -7.89 5.91
C VAL A 299 -18.24 -9.08 6.33
N ILE A 300 -18.84 -10.07 6.94
CA ILE A 300 -18.15 -11.30 7.32
C ILE A 300 -18.65 -12.42 6.40
N ARG A 301 -17.71 -13.05 5.69
CA ARG A 301 -17.99 -14.15 4.77
C ARG A 301 -17.49 -15.47 5.37
N GLY A 302 -18.31 -16.50 5.33
CA GLY A 302 -17.92 -17.82 5.82
C GLY A 302 -19.14 -18.70 6.08
N ALA A 303 -18.91 -20.01 6.22
CA ALA A 303 -19.97 -21.00 6.50
C ALA A 303 -20.25 -21.15 8.00
N ASN A 304 -19.26 -20.86 8.87
CA ASN A 304 -19.36 -21.02 10.32
C ASN A 304 -18.67 -19.86 11.04
N ASN A 305 -19.11 -19.54 12.25
CA ASN A 305 -18.52 -18.50 13.11
C ASN A 305 -18.49 -17.10 12.45
N CYS A 306 -19.57 -16.73 11.77
CA CYS A 306 -19.69 -15.52 10.99
C CYS A 306 -20.26 -14.37 11.83
N GLY A 307 -19.54 -13.93 12.86
CA GLY A 307 -19.86 -12.78 13.70
C GLY A 307 -18.62 -11.92 13.93
N ILE A 308 -18.76 -10.81 14.68
CA ILE A 308 -17.62 -10.04 15.18
C ILE A 308 -16.71 -10.96 16.01
N PHE A 309 -17.32 -11.84 16.79
CA PHE A 309 -16.64 -12.89 17.52
C PHE A 309 -16.87 -14.23 16.82
N GLY A 310 -15.78 -14.93 16.49
CA GLY A 310 -15.82 -16.26 15.89
C GLY A 310 -16.02 -17.36 16.95
N MET A 311 -15.20 -17.32 17.99
CA MET A 311 -15.32 -18.23 19.13
C MET A 311 -14.96 -17.50 20.43
N VAL A 312 -15.82 -17.69 21.42
CA VAL A 312 -15.69 -17.10 22.76
C VAL A 312 -15.66 -18.21 23.79
N SER A 313 -14.83 -18.11 24.80
CA SER A 313 -14.74 -19.07 25.90
C SER A 313 -15.03 -18.42 27.25
N GLY A 314 -15.21 -19.25 28.28
CA GLY A 314 -15.58 -18.77 29.63
C GLY A 314 -14.56 -17.79 30.22
N GLY A 315 -15.04 -16.62 30.61
CA GLY A 315 -14.23 -15.51 31.12
C GLY A 315 -14.28 -14.26 30.25
N ALA A 316 -14.69 -14.36 28.97
CA ALA A 316 -14.87 -13.19 28.12
C ALA A 316 -15.98 -12.27 28.68
N LYS A 317 -15.77 -10.96 28.53
CA LYS A 317 -16.68 -9.90 28.96
C LYS A 317 -16.90 -8.90 27.84
#